data_ebabe1b70d04780d46ad0236cf80ac10
#
_entry.id   ebabe1b70d04780d46ad0236cf80ac10
#
_cell.length_a   1.000
_cell.length_b   1.000
_cell.length_c   1.000
_cell.angle_alpha   90.00
_cell.angle_beta   90.00
_cell.angle_gamma   90.00
#
_symmetry.space_group_name_H-M   'P 1'
#
loop_
_entity.id
_entity.type
_entity.pdbx_description
1 polymer ?
#
loop_
_entity_poly.entity_id
_entity_poly.type
_entity_poly.pdbx_seq_one_letter_code
_entity_poly.pdbx_strand_id
1 'polypeptide(L)'
;MGFWSVLYVLWVIWLGNYWWLFGLAVIFDHHITHKVKWMFWKKEYKEGEKRNVWLDWLDAIIFAVIVVTFINIFFFQAFKIPSSSMESSLFTGDHLFVSKVAFGPKVPQTPLSVPFTHNVIFGKESYSTLIQNDYRRLKGFRNVRRGDYVVFNFPDGDTVLSRFPSEDYHAWVRNAGKAYTIASGGPIKVRPVDKRDHYVKRCVALPGDTLSVVDGLVYTNGEKQEVYPGIQLSYTVVTSGGRINSRTLEKLGLNLEELYFDGTLPGYPAMPLTQAMLDEVGRISSVVSVEPNLDVYPPDYPDSYLSLFPFTENAGWTRDYYGPLWIPEKGATVALTLENLPLYERIISAYEGHELRTTADGKIFIDGKEASSYTFEMDYYFMMGDNRHNSLDSRYWGFVPEDHIVGRPAMVWLSTDAGRKFPNNIRWRRFFKIV
;
A
#
# COMPACT_ATOMS: atom_id res chain seq x y z
N MET A 1 -18.97 -1.68 36.37
CA MET A 1 -18.03 -2.81 36.38
C MET A 1 -18.36 -3.88 35.35
N GLY A 2 -19.50 -4.58 35.39
CA GLY A 2 -19.80 -5.71 34.50
C GLY A 2 -19.62 -5.40 33.02
N PHE A 3 -20.14 -4.27 32.53
CA PHE A 3 -20.00 -3.87 31.12
C PHE A 3 -18.54 -3.77 30.66
N TRP A 4 -17.68 -3.08 31.40
CA TRP A 4 -16.27 -2.91 31.05
C TRP A 4 -15.49 -4.23 31.12
N SER A 5 -15.81 -5.09 32.11
CA SER A 5 -15.19 -6.43 32.20
C SER A 5 -15.59 -7.32 31.03
N VAL A 6 -16.85 -7.29 30.60
CA VAL A 6 -17.32 -8.04 29.42
C VAL A 6 -16.62 -7.55 28.15
N LEU A 7 -16.57 -6.25 27.91
CA LEU A 7 -15.87 -5.68 26.76
C LEU A 7 -14.38 -6.06 26.76
N TYR A 8 -13.75 -6.00 27.91
CA TYR A 8 -12.34 -6.37 28.05
C TYR A 8 -12.10 -7.86 27.77
N VAL A 9 -12.96 -8.75 28.29
CA VAL A 9 -12.87 -10.19 28.00
C VAL A 9 -13.08 -10.48 26.53
N LEU A 10 -14.09 -9.86 25.89
CA LEU A 10 -14.31 -10.00 24.45
C LEU A 10 -13.11 -9.51 23.63
N TRP A 11 -12.49 -8.41 24.04
CA TRP A 11 -11.27 -7.93 23.41
C TRP A 11 -10.09 -8.90 23.61
N VAL A 12 -9.91 -9.47 24.81
CA VAL A 12 -8.86 -10.47 25.10
C VAL A 12 -9.07 -11.76 24.29
N ILE A 13 -10.31 -12.22 24.14
CA ILE A 13 -10.66 -13.38 23.30
C ILE A 13 -10.32 -13.07 21.84
N TRP A 14 -10.71 -11.90 21.33
CA TRP A 14 -10.39 -11.47 19.99
C TRP A 14 -8.89 -11.33 19.76
N LEU A 15 -8.15 -10.78 20.74
CA LEU A 15 -6.69 -10.68 20.72
C LEU A 15 -6.04 -12.07 20.77
N GLY A 16 -6.70 -13.09 21.36
CA GLY A 16 -6.22 -14.47 21.52
C GLY A 16 -4.96 -14.61 22.36
N ASN A 17 -4.62 -13.62 23.18
CA ASN A 17 -3.54 -13.69 24.16
C ASN A 17 -4.12 -13.58 25.56
N TYR A 18 -4.33 -14.73 26.20
CA TYR A 18 -5.01 -14.83 27.51
C TYR A 18 -4.20 -14.27 28.69
N TRP A 19 -2.90 -13.98 28.52
CA TRP A 19 -2.13 -13.26 29.54
C TRP A 19 -2.75 -11.91 29.88
N TRP A 20 -3.44 -11.26 28.93
CA TRP A 20 -4.14 -10.00 29.16
C TRP A 20 -5.32 -10.13 30.14
N LEU A 21 -5.79 -11.35 30.47
CA LEU A 21 -6.84 -11.53 31.50
C LEU A 21 -6.41 -11.01 32.87
N PHE A 22 -5.10 -10.92 33.15
CA PHE A 22 -4.62 -10.25 34.38
C PHE A 22 -5.07 -8.79 34.49
N GLY A 23 -5.37 -8.12 33.39
CA GLY A 23 -5.95 -6.77 33.38
C GLY A 23 -7.34 -6.70 34.03
N LEU A 24 -8.07 -7.83 34.14
CA LEU A 24 -9.31 -7.85 34.89
C LEU A 24 -9.09 -7.55 36.39
N ALA A 25 -7.92 -7.90 36.96
CA ALA A 25 -7.57 -7.54 38.31
C ALA A 25 -7.49 -6.03 38.51
N VAL A 26 -6.98 -5.28 37.48
CA VAL A 26 -6.94 -3.82 37.49
C VAL A 26 -8.35 -3.23 37.45
N ILE A 27 -9.22 -3.77 36.57
CA ILE A 27 -10.63 -3.35 36.49
C ILE A 27 -11.37 -3.63 37.78
N PHE A 28 -11.13 -4.79 38.36
CA PHE A 28 -11.73 -5.21 39.66
C PHE A 28 -11.28 -4.29 40.79
N ASP A 29 -9.96 -4.06 40.90
CA ASP A 29 -9.44 -3.19 41.95
C ASP A 29 -9.93 -1.76 41.80
N HIS A 30 -9.93 -1.21 40.57
CA HIS A 30 -10.37 0.15 40.29
C HIS A 30 -11.86 0.38 40.64
N HIS A 31 -12.73 -0.63 40.50
CA HIS A 31 -14.16 -0.46 40.71
C HIS A 31 -14.68 -1.00 42.04
N ILE A 32 -13.95 -1.89 42.70
CA ILE A 32 -14.43 -2.58 43.93
C ILE A 32 -13.49 -2.39 45.10
N THR A 33 -12.22 -2.76 44.95
CA THR A 33 -11.32 -2.84 46.13
C THR A 33 -10.61 -1.54 46.41
N HIS A 34 -10.36 -0.71 45.39
CA HIS A 34 -9.67 0.59 45.49
C HIS A 34 -8.35 0.55 46.28
N LYS A 35 -7.68 -0.64 46.33
CA LYS A 35 -6.45 -0.84 47.10
C LYS A 35 -5.22 -0.21 46.43
N VAL A 36 -5.20 -0.17 45.11
CA VAL A 36 -4.07 0.33 44.34
C VAL A 36 -4.44 1.65 43.69
N LYS A 37 -3.62 2.68 43.91
CA LYS A 37 -3.74 3.97 43.18
C LYS A 37 -3.16 3.81 41.79
N TRP A 38 -3.92 3.26 40.82
CA TRP A 38 -3.49 3.01 39.46
C TRP A 38 -3.08 4.28 38.72
N MET A 39 -3.71 5.41 39.08
CA MET A 39 -3.34 6.73 38.57
C MET A 39 -2.48 7.48 39.58
N PHE A 40 -1.31 6.91 39.97
CA PHE A 40 -0.41 7.46 40.99
C PHE A 40 0.12 8.87 40.60
N TRP A 41 0.08 9.24 39.34
CA TRP A 41 0.44 10.56 38.83
C TRP A 41 -0.69 11.59 38.99
N LYS A 42 -1.94 11.15 39.23
CA LYS A 42 -3.11 12.03 39.37
C LYS A 42 -3.24 12.50 40.79
N LYS A 43 -3.03 13.80 41.01
CA LYS A 43 -3.19 14.40 42.32
C LYS A 43 -4.69 14.51 42.64
N GLU A 44 -5.12 13.95 43.80
CA GLU A 44 -6.45 14.20 44.33
C GLU A 44 -6.46 15.56 45.02
N TYR A 45 -7.23 16.52 44.51
CA TYR A 45 -7.40 17.84 45.09
C TYR A 45 -8.47 17.80 46.16
N LYS A 46 -8.20 18.37 47.34
CA LYS A 46 -9.18 18.57 48.40
C LYS A 46 -10.15 19.68 48.03
N GLU A 47 -11.36 19.67 48.58
CA GLU A 47 -12.34 20.73 48.43
C GLU A 47 -11.70 22.09 48.79
N GLY A 48 -11.71 23.08 47.85
CA GLY A 48 -11.07 24.38 48.03
C GLY A 48 -9.61 24.49 47.54
N GLU A 49 -8.94 23.43 47.18
CA GLU A 49 -7.59 23.43 46.61
C GLU A 49 -7.60 23.88 45.15
N LYS A 50 -6.78 24.89 44.78
CA LYS A 50 -6.66 25.32 43.36
C LYS A 50 -6.08 24.22 42.52
N ARG A 51 -6.82 23.79 41.50
CA ARG A 51 -6.35 22.82 40.50
C ARG A 51 -5.21 23.40 39.69
N ASN A 52 -4.17 22.62 39.47
CA ASN A 52 -3.10 23.02 38.56
C ASN A 52 -3.54 22.63 37.12
N VAL A 53 -3.94 23.65 36.37
CA VAL A 53 -4.46 23.49 34.99
C VAL A 53 -3.46 22.76 34.09
N TRP A 54 -2.16 22.97 34.27
CA TRP A 54 -1.14 22.28 33.47
C TRP A 54 -1.08 20.77 33.70
N LEU A 55 -1.30 20.32 34.93
CA LEU A 55 -1.33 18.88 35.25
C LEU A 55 -2.62 18.24 34.69
N ASP A 56 -3.74 18.95 34.73
CA ASP A 56 -5.00 18.46 34.15
C ASP A 56 -4.87 18.36 32.60
N TRP A 57 -4.22 19.32 31.94
CA TRP A 57 -3.91 19.24 30.52
C TRP A 57 -2.97 18.08 30.19
N LEU A 58 -1.93 17.86 31.00
CA LEU A 58 -0.99 16.77 30.79
C LEU A 58 -1.68 15.39 30.90
N ASP A 59 -2.53 15.21 31.90
CA ASP A 59 -3.32 13.99 32.08
C ASP A 59 -4.24 13.73 30.87
N ALA A 60 -4.94 14.77 30.41
CA ALA A 60 -5.79 14.68 29.22
C ALA A 60 -5.00 14.34 27.96
N ILE A 61 -3.81 14.91 27.77
CA ILE A 61 -2.94 14.61 26.62
C ILE A 61 -2.45 13.16 26.68
N ILE A 62 -1.96 12.69 27.84
CA ILE A 62 -1.50 11.30 28.01
C ILE A 62 -2.63 10.33 27.71
N PHE A 63 -3.82 10.59 28.26
CA PHE A 63 -5.00 9.77 27.98
C PHE A 63 -5.36 9.75 26.49
N ALA A 64 -5.39 10.91 25.85
CA ALA A 64 -5.68 11.04 24.42
C ALA A 64 -4.64 10.27 23.57
N VAL A 65 -3.35 10.39 23.90
CA VAL A 65 -2.28 9.67 23.19
C VAL A 65 -2.49 8.15 23.28
N ILE A 66 -2.79 7.63 24.47
CA ILE A 66 -3.02 6.19 24.68
C ILE A 66 -4.24 5.71 23.88
N VAL A 67 -5.38 6.40 24.02
CA VAL A 67 -6.63 6.02 23.34
C VAL A 67 -6.50 6.10 21.83
N VAL A 68 -5.96 7.20 21.30
CA VAL A 68 -5.82 7.36 19.84
C VAL A 68 -4.79 6.38 19.27
N THR A 69 -3.70 6.07 20.01
CA THR A 69 -2.74 5.04 19.59
C THR A 69 -3.43 3.67 19.52
N PHE A 70 -4.22 3.32 20.53
CA PHE A 70 -4.99 2.08 20.52
C PHE A 70 -5.97 2.00 19.33
N ILE A 71 -6.69 3.08 19.06
CA ILE A 71 -7.60 3.17 17.91
C ILE A 71 -6.83 3.02 16.60
N ASN A 72 -5.69 3.70 16.45
CA ASN A 72 -4.85 3.64 15.25
C ASN A 72 -4.25 2.23 15.01
N ILE A 73 -3.93 1.50 16.06
CA ILE A 73 -3.38 0.14 15.94
C ILE A 73 -4.47 -0.83 15.49
N PHE A 74 -5.65 -0.81 16.12
CA PHE A 74 -6.62 -1.88 16.00
C PHE A 74 -7.84 -1.55 15.13
N PHE A 75 -8.20 -0.28 14.95
CA PHE A 75 -9.47 0.07 14.31
C PHE A 75 -9.31 0.89 13.04
N PHE A 76 -8.91 2.14 13.15
CA PHE A 76 -8.84 3.07 12.04
C PHE A 76 -7.57 3.90 12.09
N GLN A 77 -7.00 4.15 10.93
CA GLN A 77 -5.85 5.03 10.78
C GLN A 77 -6.11 6.02 9.65
N ALA A 78 -5.71 7.28 9.86
CA ALA A 78 -5.80 8.31 8.85
C ALA A 78 -4.57 8.27 7.92
N PHE A 79 -4.81 8.36 6.61
CA PHE A 79 -3.79 8.43 5.58
C PHE A 79 -4.09 9.57 4.61
N LYS A 80 -3.07 10.13 3.98
CA LYS A 80 -3.19 11.11 2.89
C LYS A 80 -2.69 10.46 1.60
N ILE A 81 -3.41 10.65 0.50
CA ILE A 81 -3.00 10.21 -0.83
C ILE A 81 -2.00 11.22 -1.41
N PRO A 82 -0.74 10.84 -1.61
CA PRO A 82 0.29 11.76 -2.10
C PRO A 82 0.45 11.76 -3.62
N SER A 83 -0.02 10.73 -4.32
CA SER A 83 0.24 10.50 -5.74
C SER A 83 -1.04 10.21 -6.53
N SER A 84 -0.97 10.36 -7.84
CA SER A 84 -2.06 10.21 -8.79
C SER A 84 -2.28 8.78 -9.28
N SER A 85 -1.55 7.78 -8.74
CA SER A 85 -1.65 6.39 -9.20
C SER A 85 -3.03 5.75 -9.04
N MET A 86 -3.91 6.36 -8.24
CA MET A 86 -5.31 5.97 -8.03
C MET A 86 -6.28 7.07 -8.49
N GLU A 87 -5.81 8.02 -9.33
CA GLU A 87 -6.60 9.17 -9.77
C GLU A 87 -7.93 8.72 -10.39
N SER A 88 -8.93 9.60 -10.37
CA SER A 88 -10.34 9.33 -10.66
C SER A 88 -11.06 8.44 -9.64
N SER A 89 -10.40 7.54 -8.96
CA SER A 89 -10.93 6.75 -7.84
C SER A 89 -10.64 7.42 -6.50
N LEU A 90 -9.36 7.58 -6.19
CA LEU A 90 -8.83 8.29 -5.02
C LEU A 90 -7.91 9.40 -5.52
N PHE A 91 -8.26 10.65 -5.23
CA PHE A 91 -7.52 11.81 -5.75
C PHE A 91 -6.30 12.14 -4.89
N THR A 92 -5.27 12.63 -5.53
CA THR A 92 -4.16 13.28 -4.82
C THR A 92 -4.70 14.37 -3.89
N GLY A 93 -4.29 14.32 -2.62
CA GLY A 93 -4.81 15.20 -1.56
C GLY A 93 -6.07 14.72 -0.84
N ASP A 94 -6.58 13.52 -1.16
CA ASP A 94 -7.60 12.87 -0.34
C ASP A 94 -7.01 12.42 1.00
N HIS A 95 -7.72 12.71 2.08
CA HIS A 95 -7.43 12.21 3.40
C HIS A 95 -8.43 11.10 3.73
N LEU A 96 -7.93 9.89 3.93
CA LEU A 96 -8.71 8.67 4.10
C LEU A 96 -8.72 8.22 5.56
N PHE A 97 -9.86 7.71 6.03
CA PHE A 97 -9.87 6.76 7.14
C PHE A 97 -9.80 5.35 6.58
N VAL A 98 -8.80 4.60 7.03
CA VAL A 98 -8.57 3.21 6.65
C VAL A 98 -8.98 2.31 7.79
N SER A 99 -9.93 1.41 7.52
CA SER A 99 -10.41 0.40 8.46
C SER A 99 -9.45 -0.79 8.49
N LYS A 100 -8.82 -1.04 9.63
CA LYS A 100 -7.99 -2.22 9.86
C LYS A 100 -8.83 -3.44 10.21
N VAL A 101 -9.95 -3.24 10.90
CA VAL A 101 -10.86 -4.33 11.26
C VAL A 101 -11.55 -4.98 10.05
N ALA A 102 -11.56 -4.31 8.90
CA ALA A 102 -12.14 -4.88 7.68
C ALA A 102 -11.45 -6.21 7.31
N PHE A 103 -10.12 -6.22 7.25
CA PHE A 103 -9.32 -7.40 6.93
C PHE A 103 -8.65 -8.04 8.15
N GLY A 104 -8.87 -7.46 9.34
CA GLY A 104 -8.23 -7.83 10.60
C GLY A 104 -6.94 -7.03 10.85
N PRO A 105 -6.85 -6.36 12.00
CA PRO A 105 -5.65 -5.59 12.36
C PRO A 105 -4.47 -6.52 12.65
N LYS A 106 -3.28 -6.03 12.34
CA LYS A 106 -2.02 -6.70 12.71
C LYS A 106 -1.63 -6.32 14.13
N VAL A 107 -1.13 -7.29 14.89
CA VAL A 107 -0.38 -6.99 16.11
C VAL A 107 0.91 -6.27 15.70
N PRO A 108 1.27 -5.15 16.33
CA PRO A 108 2.50 -4.43 15.96
C PRO A 108 3.74 -5.32 16.03
N GLN A 109 4.47 -5.40 14.93
CA GLN A 109 5.73 -6.13 14.88
C GLN A 109 6.84 -5.35 15.61
N THR A 110 6.80 -4.00 15.58
CA THR A 110 7.70 -3.13 16.35
C THR A 110 6.91 -2.35 17.40
N PRO A 111 6.63 -2.95 18.58
CA PRO A 111 5.80 -2.32 19.62
C PRO A 111 6.46 -1.07 20.23
N LEU A 112 7.80 -1.00 20.24
CA LEU A 112 8.54 0.14 20.74
C LEU A 112 8.64 1.23 19.67
N SER A 113 7.56 2.00 19.49
CA SER A 113 7.46 3.07 18.50
C SER A 113 6.90 4.33 19.12
N VAL A 114 7.39 5.50 18.68
CA VAL A 114 6.86 6.79 19.09
C VAL A 114 5.44 6.95 18.51
N PRO A 115 4.42 7.21 19.33
CA PRO A 115 3.06 7.41 18.87
C PRO A 115 2.96 8.48 17.76
N PHE A 116 2.04 8.31 16.82
CA PHE A 116 1.75 9.21 15.69
C PHE A 116 2.89 9.42 14.70
N THR A 117 3.97 8.68 14.82
CA THR A 117 5.06 8.67 13.83
C THR A 117 5.04 7.35 13.07
N HIS A 118 5.53 7.38 11.83
CA HIS A 118 5.59 6.15 11.03
C HIS A 118 6.97 5.49 11.12
N ASN A 119 8.00 6.14 10.58
CA ASN A 119 9.36 5.58 10.52
C ASN A 119 10.45 6.56 10.95
N VAL A 120 10.26 7.87 10.80
CA VAL A 120 11.26 8.90 11.12
C VAL A 120 10.65 10.06 11.92
N ILE A 121 11.37 10.54 12.94
CA ILE A 121 11.09 11.77 13.69
C ILE A 121 12.38 12.56 13.88
N PHE A 122 12.41 13.84 13.54
CA PHE A 122 13.59 14.71 13.62
C PHE A 122 14.85 14.10 12.98
N GLY A 123 14.69 13.39 11.83
CA GLY A 123 15.79 12.76 11.10
C GLY A 123 16.33 11.45 11.71
N LYS A 124 15.74 10.98 12.82
CA LYS A 124 16.08 9.72 13.47
C LYS A 124 14.93 8.72 13.36
N GLU A 125 15.23 7.44 13.51
CA GLU A 125 14.20 6.40 13.55
C GLU A 125 13.27 6.62 14.75
N SER A 126 11.97 6.52 14.51
CA SER A 126 10.92 6.72 15.52
C SER A 126 10.50 5.42 16.19
N TYR A 127 11.25 4.34 15.98
CA TYR A 127 11.00 3.01 16.53
C TYR A 127 12.30 2.33 16.95
N SER A 128 12.17 1.27 17.73
CA SER A 128 13.28 0.41 18.14
C SER A 128 13.01 -1.03 17.75
N THR A 129 14.02 -1.71 17.25
CA THR A 129 13.99 -3.14 16.89
C THR A 129 14.45 -4.07 18.01
N LEU A 130 14.64 -3.53 19.23
CA LEU A 130 15.03 -4.32 20.42
C LEU A 130 13.98 -5.39 20.79
N ILE A 131 12.70 -5.10 20.53
CA ILE A 131 11.59 -6.05 20.68
C ILE A 131 10.88 -6.09 19.34
N GLN A 132 10.83 -7.27 18.72
CA GLN A 132 10.07 -7.53 17.51
C GLN A 132 9.17 -8.75 17.75
N ASN A 133 7.93 -8.63 17.31
CA ASN A 133 6.96 -9.71 17.36
C ASN A 133 6.87 -10.37 15.98
N ASP A 134 6.61 -11.68 15.97
CA ASP A 134 6.26 -12.38 14.74
C ASP A 134 4.96 -11.83 14.14
N TYR A 135 4.81 -12.02 12.84
CA TYR A 135 3.58 -11.64 12.16
C TYR A 135 2.38 -12.36 12.77
N ARG A 136 1.38 -11.56 13.12
CA ARG A 136 0.09 -12.06 13.61
C ARG A 136 -1.02 -11.10 13.24
N ARG A 137 -2.02 -11.64 12.54
CA ARG A 137 -3.25 -10.91 12.19
C ARG A 137 -4.41 -11.39 13.04
N LEU A 138 -5.19 -10.45 13.58
CA LEU A 138 -6.42 -10.75 14.28
C LEU A 138 -7.54 -10.97 13.25
N LYS A 139 -8.61 -11.66 13.66
CA LYS A 139 -9.74 -11.93 12.78
C LYS A 139 -10.42 -10.61 12.37
N GLY A 140 -10.58 -10.43 11.07
CA GLY A 140 -11.33 -9.33 10.47
C GLY A 140 -12.79 -9.67 10.19
N PHE A 141 -13.54 -8.69 9.68
CA PHE A 141 -14.93 -8.91 9.27
C PHE A 141 -15.04 -9.72 7.96
N ARG A 142 -14.05 -9.60 7.09
CA ARG A 142 -14.00 -10.31 5.80
C ARG A 142 -12.57 -10.42 5.26
N ASN A 143 -12.38 -11.28 4.28
CA ASN A 143 -11.13 -11.36 3.53
C ASN A 143 -11.07 -10.28 2.44
N VAL A 144 -9.87 -10.03 1.90
CA VAL A 144 -9.66 -9.22 0.71
C VAL A 144 -10.40 -9.86 -0.47
N ARG A 145 -10.98 -9.03 -1.35
CA ARG A 145 -11.68 -9.45 -2.56
C ARG A 145 -11.11 -8.73 -3.77
N ARG A 146 -11.27 -9.32 -4.95
CA ARG A 146 -10.96 -8.64 -6.22
C ARG A 146 -11.78 -7.35 -6.30
N GLY A 147 -11.16 -6.26 -6.75
CA GLY A 147 -11.75 -4.94 -6.81
C GLY A 147 -11.62 -4.08 -5.54
N ASP A 148 -11.26 -4.64 -4.40
CA ASP A 148 -11.04 -3.85 -3.18
C ASP A 148 -9.88 -2.88 -3.33
N TYR A 149 -10.05 -1.68 -2.79
CA TYR A 149 -8.92 -0.82 -2.46
C TYR A 149 -8.24 -1.37 -1.21
N VAL A 150 -6.94 -1.57 -1.31
CA VAL A 150 -6.13 -2.12 -0.23
C VAL A 150 -5.00 -1.17 0.11
N VAL A 151 -4.90 -0.80 1.39
CA VAL A 151 -3.70 -0.14 1.93
C VAL A 151 -2.77 -1.22 2.44
N PHE A 152 -1.50 -1.16 2.02
CA PHE A 152 -0.48 -2.14 2.38
C PHE A 152 0.88 -1.47 2.55
N ASN A 153 1.79 -2.13 3.24
CA ASN A 153 3.19 -1.73 3.35
C ASN A 153 3.91 -2.09 2.05
N PHE A 154 4.72 -1.19 1.52
CA PHE A 154 5.42 -1.37 0.25
C PHE A 154 6.37 -2.58 0.30
N PRO A 155 6.22 -3.60 -0.57
CA PRO A 155 7.00 -4.83 -0.49
C PRO A 155 8.49 -4.62 -0.66
N ASP A 156 8.90 -3.77 -1.62
CA ASP A 156 10.30 -3.44 -1.88
C ASP A 156 10.87 -2.36 -0.93
N GLY A 157 10.06 -1.88 0.04
CA GLY A 157 10.46 -0.92 1.08
C GLY A 157 11.25 -1.54 2.25
N ASP A 158 11.67 -2.80 2.14
CA ASP A 158 12.48 -3.51 3.13
C ASP A 158 13.88 -2.91 3.29
N THR A 159 14.46 -2.43 2.20
CA THR A 159 15.77 -1.79 2.16
C THR A 159 15.63 -0.39 1.58
N VAL A 160 16.17 0.61 2.28
CA VAL A 160 16.11 2.00 1.85
C VAL A 160 17.50 2.64 1.85
N LEU A 161 17.70 3.54 0.90
CA LEU A 161 18.91 4.36 0.79
C LEU A 161 18.80 5.55 1.74
N SER A 162 19.84 5.78 2.57
CA SER A 162 19.78 6.85 3.57
C SER A 162 19.64 8.25 2.97
N ARG A 163 20.19 8.50 1.76
CA ARG A 163 20.11 9.78 1.06
C ARG A 163 18.82 9.93 0.26
N PHE A 164 18.24 8.82 -0.20
CA PHE A 164 17.05 8.77 -1.03
C PHE A 164 16.03 7.77 -0.49
N PRO A 165 15.45 8.05 0.71
CA PRO A 165 14.61 7.08 1.42
C PRO A 165 13.26 6.79 0.74
N SER A 166 12.87 7.57 -0.27
CA SER A 166 11.66 7.38 -1.06
C SER A 166 11.88 6.60 -2.35
N GLU A 167 13.16 6.33 -2.70
CA GLU A 167 13.51 5.60 -3.91
C GLU A 167 13.55 4.10 -3.66
N ASP A 168 13.23 3.32 -4.69
CA ASP A 168 13.28 1.87 -4.64
C ASP A 168 14.73 1.39 -4.78
N TYR A 169 15.29 0.88 -3.68
CA TYR A 169 16.65 0.31 -3.63
C TYR A 169 16.83 -0.83 -4.63
N HIS A 170 15.86 -1.72 -4.75
CA HIS A 170 15.98 -2.89 -5.61
C HIS A 170 15.99 -2.50 -7.10
N ALA A 171 15.18 -1.50 -7.47
CA ALA A 171 15.21 -0.93 -8.83
C ALA A 171 16.57 -0.26 -9.13
N TRP A 172 17.13 0.47 -8.17
CA TRP A 172 18.46 1.04 -8.34
C TRP A 172 19.56 -0.02 -8.53
N VAL A 173 19.49 -1.11 -7.73
CA VAL A 173 20.45 -2.22 -7.85
C VAL A 173 20.34 -2.92 -9.20
N ARG A 174 19.12 -3.15 -9.70
CA ARG A 174 18.89 -3.73 -11.03
C ARG A 174 19.46 -2.86 -12.15
N ASN A 175 19.22 -1.54 -12.07
CA ASN A 175 19.61 -0.62 -13.15
C ASN A 175 21.08 -0.22 -13.13
N ALA A 176 21.68 -0.05 -11.95
CA ALA A 176 23.03 0.54 -11.81
C ALA A 176 24.02 -0.35 -11.06
N GLY A 177 23.59 -1.49 -10.56
CA GLY A 177 24.40 -2.40 -9.75
C GLY A 177 24.55 -1.96 -8.29
N LYS A 178 24.75 -2.93 -7.40
CA LYS A 178 24.77 -2.74 -5.94
C LYS A 178 25.86 -1.78 -5.48
N ALA A 179 27.07 -1.87 -6.05
CA ALA A 179 28.20 -1.03 -5.64
C ALA A 179 27.92 0.46 -5.92
N TYR A 180 27.43 0.79 -7.12
CA TYR A 180 27.06 2.15 -7.49
C TYR A 180 25.89 2.66 -6.63
N THR A 181 24.89 1.84 -6.42
CA THR A 181 23.70 2.19 -5.62
C THR A 181 24.08 2.60 -4.19
N ILE A 182 24.96 1.83 -3.53
CA ILE A 182 25.42 2.14 -2.17
C ILE A 182 26.32 3.39 -2.17
N ALA A 183 27.22 3.52 -3.14
CA ALA A 183 28.11 4.68 -3.24
C ALA A 183 27.34 6.00 -3.41
N SER A 184 26.30 5.99 -4.25
CA SER A 184 25.46 7.17 -4.54
C SER A 184 24.39 7.41 -3.47
N GLY A 185 23.69 6.34 -3.04
CA GLY A 185 22.55 6.39 -2.13
C GLY A 185 22.91 6.44 -0.64
N GLY A 186 24.19 6.22 -0.30
CA GLY A 186 24.67 6.14 1.08
C GLY A 186 24.36 4.80 1.75
N PRO A 187 24.56 4.71 3.09
CA PRO A 187 24.28 3.50 3.84
C PRO A 187 22.84 3.04 3.68
N ILE A 188 22.68 1.73 3.56
CA ILE A 188 21.34 1.11 3.52
C ILE A 188 20.78 0.96 4.93
N LYS A 189 19.45 1.02 5.04
CA LYS A 189 18.69 0.71 6.25
C LYS A 189 17.66 -0.35 5.93
N VAL A 190 17.53 -1.35 6.80
CA VAL A 190 16.50 -2.38 6.71
C VAL A 190 15.31 -1.96 7.58
N ARG A 191 14.12 -2.02 7.01
CA ARG A 191 12.87 -1.64 7.70
C ARG A 191 12.00 -2.87 7.96
N PRO A 192 11.55 -3.08 9.23
CA PRO A 192 10.49 -4.05 9.51
C PRO A 192 9.22 -3.75 8.68
N VAL A 193 8.40 -4.77 8.43
CA VAL A 193 7.22 -4.65 7.55
C VAL A 193 6.30 -3.51 7.97
N ASP A 194 6.01 -3.36 9.27
CA ASP A 194 5.11 -2.32 9.80
C ASP A 194 5.72 -0.91 9.80
N LYS A 195 6.98 -0.75 9.34
CA LYS A 195 7.68 0.55 9.20
C LYS A 195 7.97 0.92 7.75
N ARG A 196 7.59 0.07 6.78
CA ARG A 196 7.68 0.37 5.36
C ARG A 196 6.59 1.34 4.95
N ASP A 197 6.85 2.13 3.91
CA ASP A 197 5.92 3.14 3.42
C ASP A 197 4.58 2.50 3.00
N HIS A 198 3.49 3.26 3.15
CA HIS A 198 2.16 2.75 2.84
C HIS A 198 1.75 3.11 1.42
N TYR A 199 1.27 2.12 0.70
CA TYR A 199 0.70 2.27 -0.64
C TYR A 199 -0.79 1.91 -0.62
N VAL A 200 -1.55 2.49 -1.54
CA VAL A 200 -2.92 2.08 -1.82
C VAL A 200 -3.04 1.72 -3.28
N LYS A 201 -3.61 0.54 -3.56
CA LYS A 201 -3.87 0.02 -4.90
C LYS A 201 -5.18 -0.78 -4.89
N ARG A 202 -5.63 -1.17 -6.08
CA ARG A 202 -6.73 -2.11 -6.24
C ARG A 202 -6.21 -3.54 -6.26
N CYS A 203 -6.81 -4.42 -5.48
CA CYS A 203 -6.55 -5.86 -5.56
C CYS A 203 -7.17 -6.41 -6.84
N VAL A 204 -6.35 -6.91 -7.76
CA VAL A 204 -6.80 -7.47 -9.04
C VAL A 204 -6.69 -8.99 -9.09
N ALA A 205 -5.83 -9.60 -8.26
CA ALA A 205 -5.78 -11.05 -8.14
C ALA A 205 -5.55 -11.48 -6.69
N LEU A 206 -6.17 -12.59 -6.32
CA LEU A 206 -6.16 -13.22 -5.01
C LEU A 206 -5.22 -14.44 -5.02
N PRO A 207 -4.86 -14.99 -3.84
CA PRO A 207 -4.16 -16.27 -3.77
C PRO A 207 -4.82 -17.35 -4.60
N GLY A 208 -4.04 -18.12 -5.37
CA GLY A 208 -4.50 -19.16 -6.27
C GLY A 208 -5.00 -18.71 -7.66
N ASP A 209 -5.17 -17.40 -7.87
CA ASP A 209 -5.57 -16.86 -9.17
C ASP A 209 -4.45 -16.92 -10.21
N THR A 210 -4.84 -16.99 -11.49
CA THR A 210 -3.95 -16.74 -12.63
C THR A 210 -4.35 -15.43 -13.29
N LEU A 211 -3.44 -14.46 -13.26
CA LEU A 211 -3.61 -13.12 -13.78
C LEU A 211 -3.05 -13.00 -15.19
N SER A 212 -3.77 -12.30 -16.08
CA SER A 212 -3.24 -11.79 -17.34
C SER A 212 -3.74 -10.37 -17.60
N VAL A 213 -2.96 -9.59 -18.34
CA VAL A 213 -3.40 -8.31 -18.90
C VAL A 213 -3.30 -8.41 -20.42
N VAL A 214 -4.38 -8.08 -21.12
CA VAL A 214 -4.46 -8.05 -22.59
C VAL A 214 -5.12 -6.75 -22.98
N ASP A 215 -4.50 -5.99 -23.88
CA ASP A 215 -4.95 -4.65 -24.30
C ASP A 215 -5.21 -3.71 -23.10
N GLY A 216 -4.36 -3.79 -22.06
CA GLY A 216 -4.51 -3.01 -20.82
C GLY A 216 -5.65 -3.47 -19.89
N LEU A 217 -6.43 -4.49 -20.31
CA LEU A 217 -7.56 -5.02 -19.55
C LEU A 217 -7.15 -6.27 -18.75
N VAL A 218 -7.61 -6.34 -17.50
CA VAL A 218 -7.25 -7.43 -16.58
C VAL A 218 -8.18 -8.63 -16.78
N TYR A 219 -7.56 -9.81 -16.84
CA TYR A 219 -8.21 -11.10 -16.84
C TYR A 219 -7.75 -11.90 -15.63
N THR A 220 -8.66 -12.63 -15.01
CA THR A 220 -8.34 -13.55 -13.91
C THR A 220 -8.98 -14.90 -14.18
N ASN A 221 -8.16 -15.95 -14.14
CA ASN A 221 -8.58 -17.32 -14.48
C ASN A 221 -9.22 -17.42 -15.87
N GLY A 222 -8.73 -16.62 -16.83
CA GLY A 222 -9.23 -16.55 -18.20
C GLY A 222 -10.47 -15.67 -18.40
N GLU A 223 -11.07 -15.13 -17.34
CA GLU A 223 -12.25 -14.27 -17.42
C GLU A 223 -11.86 -12.79 -17.30
N LYS A 224 -12.42 -11.95 -18.18
CA LYS A 224 -12.23 -10.50 -18.13
C LYS A 224 -12.88 -9.94 -16.87
N GLN A 225 -12.10 -9.13 -16.12
CA GLN A 225 -12.63 -8.44 -14.96
C GLN A 225 -13.50 -7.23 -15.34
N GLU A 226 -14.39 -6.86 -14.41
CA GLU A 226 -15.15 -5.62 -14.52
C GLU A 226 -14.20 -4.42 -14.57
N VAL A 227 -14.46 -3.49 -15.49
CA VAL A 227 -13.74 -2.23 -15.57
C VAL A 227 -14.45 -1.21 -14.67
N TYR A 228 -13.85 -0.94 -13.51
CA TYR A 228 -14.42 0.04 -12.57
C TYR A 228 -14.38 1.46 -13.14
N PRO A 229 -15.37 2.31 -12.83
CA PRO A 229 -15.51 3.65 -13.44
C PRO A 229 -14.30 4.58 -13.29
N GLY A 230 -13.48 4.36 -12.23
CA GLY A 230 -12.28 5.17 -11.97
C GLY A 230 -11.02 4.69 -12.69
N ILE A 231 -11.05 3.54 -13.38
CA ILE A 231 -9.88 3.04 -14.10
C ILE A 231 -9.59 3.93 -15.31
N GLN A 232 -8.35 4.40 -15.39
CA GLN A 232 -7.82 5.20 -16.50
C GLN A 232 -6.80 4.37 -17.29
N LEU A 233 -7.01 4.30 -18.61
CA LEU A 233 -6.03 3.84 -19.59
C LEU A 233 -5.45 5.04 -20.32
N SER A 234 -4.28 4.88 -20.92
CA SER A 234 -3.65 5.93 -21.73
C SER A 234 -4.22 5.93 -23.15
N TYR A 235 -4.47 7.11 -23.69
CA TYR A 235 -4.91 7.32 -25.05
C TYR A 235 -4.07 8.39 -25.73
N THR A 236 -3.80 8.19 -27.03
CA THR A 236 -3.28 9.23 -27.91
C THR A 236 -4.46 10.03 -28.43
N VAL A 237 -4.47 11.34 -28.17
CA VAL A 237 -5.54 12.25 -28.59
C VAL A 237 -4.96 13.23 -29.60
N VAL A 238 -5.38 13.13 -30.86
CA VAL A 238 -4.98 14.04 -31.95
C VAL A 238 -6.00 15.17 -32.07
N THR A 239 -5.52 16.40 -32.24
CA THR A 239 -6.36 17.58 -32.37
C THR A 239 -6.14 18.26 -33.75
N SER A 240 -7.13 19.00 -34.26
CA SER A 240 -7.07 19.72 -35.55
C SER A 240 -6.13 20.94 -35.55
N GLY A 241 -5.52 21.25 -34.42
CA GLY A 241 -4.55 22.31 -34.22
C GLY A 241 -4.70 23.01 -32.89
N GLY A 242 -3.68 22.87 -32.04
CA GLY A 242 -3.63 23.50 -30.74
C GLY A 242 -4.19 22.67 -29.58
N ARG A 243 -4.03 23.21 -28.39
CA ARG A 243 -4.42 22.56 -27.13
C ARG A 243 -5.93 22.62 -26.94
N ILE A 244 -6.48 21.57 -26.34
CA ILE A 244 -7.85 21.63 -25.80
C ILE A 244 -7.88 22.64 -24.64
N ASN A 245 -8.96 23.38 -24.53
CA ASN A 245 -9.12 24.39 -23.50
C ASN A 245 -8.97 23.76 -22.09
N SER A 246 -8.07 24.30 -21.29
CA SER A 246 -7.76 23.78 -19.94
C SER A 246 -9.00 23.68 -19.06
N ARG A 247 -9.95 24.64 -19.15
CA ARG A 247 -11.21 24.58 -18.39
C ARG A 247 -12.08 23.39 -18.79
N THR A 248 -12.01 22.97 -20.06
CA THR A 248 -12.73 21.77 -20.54
C THR A 248 -12.11 20.53 -19.93
N LEU A 249 -10.78 20.41 -19.95
CA LEU A 249 -10.06 19.29 -19.36
C LEU A 249 -10.26 19.20 -17.83
N GLU A 250 -10.25 20.35 -17.14
CA GLU A 250 -10.57 20.40 -15.70
C GLU A 250 -12.01 19.96 -15.39
N LYS A 251 -12.99 20.33 -16.22
CA LYS A 251 -14.39 19.91 -16.07
C LYS A 251 -14.54 18.41 -16.25
N LEU A 252 -13.75 17.81 -17.12
CA LEU A 252 -13.67 16.36 -17.31
C LEU A 252 -13.00 15.65 -16.11
N GLY A 253 -12.36 16.40 -15.20
CA GLY A 253 -11.66 15.85 -14.05
C GLY A 253 -10.23 15.43 -14.32
N LEU A 254 -9.65 15.87 -15.44
CA LEU A 254 -8.26 15.59 -15.79
C LEU A 254 -7.30 16.47 -14.99
N ASN A 255 -6.22 15.88 -14.51
CA ASN A 255 -5.13 16.61 -13.90
C ASN A 255 -4.24 17.23 -14.98
N LEU A 256 -4.27 18.56 -15.09
CA LEU A 256 -3.52 19.26 -16.12
C LEU A 256 -1.99 19.13 -15.98
N GLU A 257 -1.49 18.90 -14.77
CA GLU A 257 -0.06 18.74 -14.50
C GLU A 257 0.51 17.44 -15.09
N GLU A 258 -0.36 16.46 -15.35
CA GLU A 258 0.01 15.18 -15.96
C GLU A 258 -0.11 15.15 -17.48
N LEU A 259 -0.65 16.22 -18.07
CA LEU A 259 -0.90 16.28 -19.50
C LEU A 259 0.27 16.93 -20.24
N TYR A 260 0.91 16.18 -21.11
CA TYR A 260 1.89 16.68 -22.05
C TYR A 260 1.23 16.89 -23.41
N PHE A 261 1.37 18.08 -23.99
CA PHE A 261 0.94 18.39 -25.35
C PHE A 261 2.15 18.42 -26.26
N ASP A 262 2.15 17.55 -27.26
CA ASP A 262 3.17 17.55 -28.31
C ASP A 262 2.81 18.58 -29.41
N GLY A 263 3.66 19.58 -29.58
CA GLY A 263 3.45 20.62 -30.61
C GLY A 263 3.85 20.18 -32.03
N THR A 264 4.61 19.09 -32.17
CA THR A 264 5.03 18.54 -33.47
C THR A 264 3.98 17.60 -34.07
N LEU A 265 3.33 16.82 -33.19
CA LEU A 265 2.13 16.06 -33.49
C LEU A 265 0.99 16.74 -32.72
N PRO A 266 0.13 17.54 -33.41
CA PRO A 266 -0.85 18.36 -32.67
C PRO A 266 -1.79 17.47 -31.85
N GLY A 267 -1.44 17.29 -30.56
CA GLY A 267 -2.20 16.39 -29.71
C GLY A 267 -1.54 16.08 -28.37
N TYR A 268 -2.10 15.09 -27.70
CA TYR A 268 -1.63 14.54 -26.43
C TYR A 268 -1.22 13.10 -26.67
N PRO A 269 0.08 12.77 -26.64
CA PRO A 269 0.56 11.42 -26.91
C PRO A 269 0.13 10.40 -25.83
N ALA A 270 -0.12 10.88 -24.60
CA ALA A 270 -0.56 10.04 -23.50
C ALA A 270 -1.53 10.81 -22.59
N MET A 271 -2.82 10.61 -22.78
CA MET A 271 -3.87 11.20 -21.96
C MET A 271 -4.57 10.10 -21.14
N PRO A 272 -4.51 10.16 -19.80
CA PRO A 272 -5.18 9.16 -18.96
C PRO A 272 -6.69 9.41 -18.94
N LEU A 273 -7.48 8.51 -19.53
CA LEU A 273 -8.92 8.64 -19.65
C LEU A 273 -9.64 7.45 -19.01
N THR A 274 -10.69 7.75 -18.24
CA THR A 274 -11.72 6.75 -17.91
C THR A 274 -12.63 6.54 -19.13
N GLN A 275 -13.44 5.48 -19.14
CA GLN A 275 -14.40 5.25 -20.22
C GLN A 275 -15.36 6.44 -20.41
N ALA A 276 -15.84 7.05 -19.32
CA ALA A 276 -16.71 8.22 -19.41
C ALA A 276 -16.01 9.45 -19.99
N MET A 277 -14.74 9.67 -19.61
CA MET A 277 -13.94 10.77 -20.17
C MET A 277 -13.63 10.54 -21.65
N LEU A 278 -13.39 9.29 -22.07
CA LEU A 278 -13.15 8.92 -23.46
C LEU A 278 -14.31 9.35 -24.35
N ASP A 279 -15.54 9.04 -23.95
CA ASP A 279 -16.75 9.40 -24.68
C ASP A 279 -16.94 10.93 -24.79
N GLU A 280 -16.56 11.68 -23.75
CA GLU A 280 -16.68 13.14 -23.74
C GLU A 280 -15.57 13.82 -24.54
N VAL A 281 -14.31 13.33 -24.44
CA VAL A 281 -13.18 13.84 -25.21
C VAL A 281 -13.42 13.65 -26.71
N GLY A 282 -13.95 12.49 -27.12
CA GLY A 282 -14.30 12.22 -28.52
C GLY A 282 -15.37 13.15 -29.12
N ARG A 283 -16.17 13.82 -28.28
CA ARG A 283 -17.18 14.81 -28.74
C ARG A 283 -16.64 16.23 -28.85
N ILE A 284 -15.39 16.49 -28.45
CA ILE A 284 -14.78 17.83 -28.57
C ILE A 284 -14.49 18.12 -30.06
N SER A 285 -15.01 19.20 -30.58
CA SER A 285 -14.92 19.54 -32.01
C SER A 285 -13.49 19.69 -32.56
N SER A 286 -12.53 19.99 -31.68
CA SER A 286 -11.11 20.07 -32.06
C SER A 286 -10.38 18.72 -32.01
N VAL A 287 -11.02 17.67 -31.52
CA VAL A 287 -10.43 16.30 -31.47
C VAL A 287 -10.70 15.60 -32.78
N VAL A 288 -9.65 15.08 -33.41
CA VAL A 288 -9.68 14.36 -34.69
C VAL A 288 -9.75 12.87 -34.50
N SER A 289 -8.91 12.34 -33.58
CA SER A 289 -8.93 10.90 -33.19
C SER A 289 -8.55 10.71 -31.75
N VAL A 290 -9.04 9.62 -31.17
CA VAL A 290 -8.66 9.13 -29.85
C VAL A 290 -8.40 7.64 -29.98
N GLU A 291 -7.17 7.23 -29.75
CA GLU A 291 -6.72 5.85 -29.94
C GLU A 291 -6.05 5.32 -28.67
N PRO A 292 -6.23 4.03 -28.30
CA PRO A 292 -5.51 3.46 -27.17
C PRO A 292 -4.00 3.60 -27.35
N ASN A 293 -3.32 4.08 -26.32
CA ASN A 293 -1.86 4.15 -26.29
C ASN A 293 -1.34 2.98 -25.48
N LEU A 294 -1.17 1.83 -26.15
CA LEU A 294 -0.75 0.59 -25.55
C LEU A 294 0.76 0.39 -25.70
N ASP A 295 1.37 -0.17 -24.67
CA ASP A 295 2.78 -0.58 -24.68
C ASP A 295 2.93 -1.83 -25.56
N VAL A 296 3.22 -1.61 -26.84
CA VAL A 296 3.57 -2.66 -27.80
C VAL A 296 5.01 -2.45 -28.22
N TYR A 297 5.87 -3.40 -27.87
CA TYR A 297 7.29 -3.32 -28.23
C TYR A 297 7.61 -4.25 -29.39
N PRO A 298 8.54 -3.87 -30.30
CA PRO A 298 9.03 -4.76 -31.32
C PRO A 298 9.65 -6.05 -30.71
N PRO A 299 9.59 -7.20 -31.42
CA PRO A 299 10.13 -8.44 -30.90
C PRO A 299 11.62 -8.44 -30.57
N ASP A 300 12.36 -7.52 -31.15
CA ASP A 300 13.81 -7.30 -30.93
C ASP A 300 14.09 -6.22 -29.86
N TYR A 301 13.06 -5.71 -29.19
CA TYR A 301 13.23 -4.72 -28.11
C TYR A 301 13.81 -5.42 -26.88
N PRO A 302 14.98 -4.98 -26.35
CA PRO A 302 15.61 -5.63 -25.22
C PRO A 302 14.74 -5.58 -23.97
N ASP A 303 14.40 -6.71 -23.41
CA ASP A 303 13.60 -6.82 -22.19
C ASP A 303 14.23 -6.10 -20.98
N SER A 304 15.54 -5.86 -21.02
CA SER A 304 16.27 -5.09 -20.01
C SER A 304 15.76 -3.66 -19.81
N TYR A 305 15.04 -3.08 -20.80
CA TYR A 305 14.40 -1.76 -20.68
C TYR A 305 13.02 -1.83 -20.02
N LEU A 306 12.44 -3.02 -19.90
CA LEU A 306 11.06 -3.15 -19.44
C LEU A 306 10.88 -3.05 -17.93
N SER A 307 11.91 -3.22 -17.14
CA SER A 307 11.90 -3.08 -15.65
C SER A 307 10.68 -3.68 -14.93
N LEU A 308 9.97 -4.61 -15.58
CA LEU A 308 8.79 -5.26 -15.05
C LEU A 308 9.13 -6.59 -14.39
N PHE A 309 8.43 -6.89 -13.31
CA PHE A 309 8.50 -8.20 -12.67
C PHE A 309 8.08 -9.30 -13.65
N PRO A 310 8.77 -10.44 -13.76
CA PRO A 310 9.83 -10.94 -12.85
C PRO A 310 11.27 -10.59 -13.28
N PHE A 311 11.49 -9.58 -14.11
CA PHE A 311 12.79 -9.05 -14.53
C PHE A 311 13.64 -10.06 -15.33
N THR A 312 12.99 -10.96 -16.07
CA THR A 312 13.63 -11.97 -16.90
C THR A 312 13.62 -11.54 -18.36
N GLU A 313 14.74 -11.80 -19.07
CA GLU A 313 14.94 -11.40 -20.46
C GLU A 313 13.92 -11.99 -21.45
N ASN A 314 13.26 -13.09 -21.09
CA ASN A 314 12.35 -13.83 -21.97
C ASN A 314 10.87 -13.69 -21.63
N ALA A 315 10.48 -12.85 -20.66
CA ALA A 315 9.08 -12.71 -20.28
C ALA A 315 8.24 -12.05 -21.39
N GLY A 316 8.82 -11.10 -22.13
CA GLY A 316 8.15 -10.35 -23.22
C GLY A 316 6.93 -9.57 -22.73
N TRP A 317 6.82 -9.33 -21.41
CA TRP A 317 5.66 -8.68 -20.82
C TRP A 317 5.80 -7.17 -20.84
N THR A 318 4.67 -6.52 -21.12
CA THR A 318 4.54 -5.06 -21.06
C THR A 318 3.48 -4.68 -20.01
N ARG A 319 3.26 -3.39 -19.78
CA ARG A 319 2.18 -2.94 -18.86
C ARG A 319 0.79 -3.37 -19.35
N ASP A 320 0.60 -3.52 -20.67
CA ASP A 320 -0.68 -3.79 -21.31
C ASP A 320 -0.82 -5.23 -21.83
N TYR A 321 0.30 -5.98 -21.87
CA TYR A 321 0.36 -7.41 -22.21
C TYR A 321 1.23 -8.12 -21.18
N TYR A 322 0.61 -8.65 -20.13
CA TYR A 322 1.29 -9.16 -18.94
C TYR A 322 0.75 -10.54 -18.55
N GLY A 323 1.62 -11.44 -18.15
CA GLY A 323 1.24 -12.78 -17.72
C GLY A 323 1.16 -13.80 -18.88
N PRO A 324 0.59 -15.01 -18.65
CA PRO A 324 -0.13 -15.40 -17.43
C PRO A 324 0.79 -15.56 -16.22
N LEU A 325 0.34 -15.05 -15.05
CA LEU A 325 1.04 -15.14 -13.78
C LEU A 325 0.15 -15.77 -12.72
N TRP A 326 0.56 -16.91 -12.18
CA TRP A 326 -0.11 -17.54 -11.05
C TRP A 326 0.28 -16.86 -9.75
N ILE A 327 -0.71 -16.57 -8.90
CA ILE A 327 -0.53 -15.90 -7.62
C ILE A 327 -0.39 -16.93 -6.52
N PRO A 328 0.73 -16.98 -5.79
CA PRO A 328 0.97 -17.97 -4.76
C PRO A 328 -0.09 -17.94 -3.65
N GLU A 329 -0.42 -19.13 -3.18
CA GLU A 329 -1.40 -19.40 -2.13
C GLU A 329 -0.73 -20.18 -1.00
N LYS A 330 -1.06 -19.84 0.24
CA LYS A 330 -0.56 -20.52 1.42
C LYS A 330 -0.82 -22.02 1.37
N GLY A 331 0.23 -22.82 1.59
CA GLY A 331 0.18 -24.28 1.56
C GLY A 331 0.27 -24.90 0.17
N ALA A 332 0.18 -24.11 -0.89
CA ALA A 332 0.42 -24.59 -2.25
C ALA A 332 1.92 -24.87 -2.46
N THR A 333 2.22 -25.91 -3.24
CA THR A 333 3.59 -26.33 -3.56
C THR A 333 3.84 -26.18 -5.05
N VAL A 334 4.97 -25.55 -5.40
CA VAL A 334 5.42 -25.43 -6.79
C VAL A 334 6.75 -26.18 -6.99
N ALA A 335 6.94 -26.76 -8.17
CA ALA A 335 8.26 -27.23 -8.58
C ALA A 335 9.17 -26.01 -8.82
N LEU A 336 10.38 -26.03 -8.31
CA LEU A 336 11.38 -24.99 -8.54
C LEU A 336 12.34 -25.39 -9.67
N THR A 337 12.50 -24.45 -10.59
CA THR A 337 13.48 -24.50 -11.68
C THR A 337 14.23 -23.18 -11.75
N LEU A 338 15.40 -23.13 -12.39
CA LEU A 338 16.10 -21.86 -12.61
C LEU A 338 15.28 -20.86 -13.45
N GLU A 339 14.39 -21.38 -14.30
CA GLU A 339 13.53 -20.56 -15.16
C GLU A 339 12.43 -19.84 -14.35
N ASN A 340 11.79 -20.51 -13.37
CA ASN A 340 10.73 -19.92 -12.58
C ASN A 340 11.19 -19.32 -11.24
N LEU A 341 12.47 -19.54 -10.88
CA LEU A 341 13.03 -19.02 -9.63
C LEU A 341 12.89 -17.50 -9.48
N PRO A 342 13.07 -16.67 -10.52
CA PRO A 342 12.88 -15.23 -10.43
C PRO A 342 11.49 -14.80 -9.96
N LEU A 343 10.45 -15.61 -10.21
CA LEU A 343 9.10 -15.36 -9.70
C LEU A 343 9.02 -15.51 -8.18
N TYR A 344 9.82 -16.41 -7.59
CA TYR A 344 9.67 -16.82 -6.19
C TYR A 344 10.85 -16.45 -5.30
N GLU A 345 11.95 -15.96 -5.87
CA GLU A 345 13.18 -15.63 -5.12
C GLU A 345 12.92 -14.70 -3.94
N ARG A 346 12.17 -13.60 -4.17
CA ARG A 346 11.85 -12.65 -3.09
C ARG A 346 10.84 -13.22 -2.10
N ILE A 347 9.94 -14.08 -2.53
CA ILE A 347 9.03 -14.79 -1.63
C ILE A 347 9.84 -15.61 -0.65
N ILE A 348 10.69 -16.48 -1.16
CA ILE A 348 11.48 -17.41 -0.35
C ILE A 348 12.44 -16.64 0.58
N SER A 349 13.18 -15.68 0.03
CA SER A 349 14.28 -15.05 0.77
C SER A 349 13.85 -13.84 1.61
N ALA A 350 13.05 -12.92 1.04
CA ALA A 350 12.75 -11.64 1.69
C ALA A 350 11.44 -11.64 2.47
N TYR A 351 10.43 -12.43 2.05
CA TYR A 351 9.12 -12.43 2.69
C TYR A 351 8.97 -13.58 3.68
N GLU A 352 9.44 -14.79 3.35
CA GLU A 352 9.35 -15.97 4.22
C GLU A 352 10.66 -16.25 4.97
N GLY A 353 11.74 -15.51 4.65
CA GLY A 353 12.95 -15.42 5.48
C GLY A 353 13.93 -16.60 5.35
N HIS A 354 13.81 -17.41 4.30
CA HIS A 354 14.68 -18.55 4.05
C HIS A 354 15.98 -18.16 3.35
N GLU A 355 17.05 -18.89 3.62
CA GLU A 355 18.31 -18.72 2.92
C GLU A 355 18.26 -19.44 1.55
N LEU A 356 18.16 -18.66 0.46
CA LEU A 356 18.13 -19.18 -0.90
C LEU A 356 19.53 -19.06 -1.54
N ARG A 357 20.00 -20.16 -2.11
CA ARG A 357 21.27 -20.21 -2.88
C ARG A 357 21.12 -21.04 -4.14
N THR A 358 21.79 -20.61 -5.20
CA THR A 358 21.93 -21.37 -6.43
C THR A 358 23.41 -21.68 -6.65
N THR A 359 23.72 -22.86 -7.17
CA THR A 359 25.07 -23.29 -7.51
C THR A 359 25.35 -23.18 -9.00
N ALA A 360 26.60 -23.19 -9.39
CA ALA A 360 27.02 -23.07 -10.80
C ALA A 360 26.53 -24.24 -11.67
N ASP A 361 26.24 -25.41 -11.08
CA ASP A 361 25.66 -26.58 -11.72
C ASP A 361 24.11 -26.56 -11.76
N GLY A 362 23.51 -25.43 -11.38
CA GLY A 362 22.08 -25.21 -11.53
C GLY A 362 21.20 -25.77 -10.41
N LYS A 363 21.77 -26.22 -9.31
CA LYS A 363 21.01 -26.69 -8.15
C LYS A 363 20.54 -25.55 -7.27
N ILE A 364 19.34 -25.70 -6.72
CA ILE A 364 18.71 -24.74 -5.80
C ILE A 364 18.80 -25.30 -4.38
N PHE A 365 19.23 -24.47 -3.43
CA PHE A 365 19.30 -24.82 -2.02
C PHE A 365 18.49 -23.82 -1.20
N ILE A 366 17.65 -24.35 -0.29
CA ILE A 366 16.88 -23.58 0.67
C ILE A 366 17.29 -24.05 2.08
N ASP A 367 17.74 -23.13 2.93
CA ASP A 367 18.26 -23.41 4.28
C ASP A 367 19.33 -24.53 4.31
N GLY A 368 20.21 -24.50 3.30
CA GLY A 368 21.30 -25.46 3.15
C GLY A 368 20.92 -26.85 2.62
N LYS A 369 19.64 -27.09 2.28
CA LYS A 369 19.14 -28.35 1.71
C LYS A 369 18.82 -28.16 0.23
N GLU A 370 19.19 -29.14 -0.61
CA GLU A 370 18.81 -29.15 -2.03
C GLU A 370 17.29 -29.26 -2.14
N ALA A 371 16.67 -28.33 -2.88
CA ALA A 371 15.24 -28.20 -3.03
C ALA A 371 14.83 -28.23 -4.51
N SER A 372 13.88 -29.09 -4.87
CA SER A 372 13.25 -29.15 -6.19
C SER A 372 11.81 -28.60 -6.18
N SER A 373 11.31 -28.23 -5.02
CA SER A 373 9.98 -27.64 -4.83
C SER A 373 9.97 -26.70 -3.64
N TYR A 374 8.96 -25.82 -3.59
CA TYR A 374 8.73 -24.93 -2.46
C TYR A 374 7.26 -24.89 -2.10
N THR A 375 6.95 -24.88 -0.80
CA THR A 375 5.59 -24.75 -0.26
C THR A 375 5.46 -23.38 0.39
N PHE A 376 4.53 -22.56 -0.09
CA PHE A 376 4.34 -21.20 0.40
C PHE A 376 3.76 -21.16 1.82
N GLU A 377 4.30 -20.29 2.66
CA GLU A 377 3.89 -20.11 4.05
C GLU A 377 2.82 -19.03 4.23
N MET A 378 2.68 -18.13 3.25
CA MET A 378 1.73 -17.01 3.26
C MET A 378 0.88 -16.97 1.99
N ASP A 379 -0.23 -16.23 2.07
CA ASP A 379 -1.03 -15.82 0.93
C ASP A 379 -0.43 -14.58 0.25
N TYR A 380 -0.55 -14.52 -1.08
CA TYR A 380 -0.06 -13.41 -1.89
C TYR A 380 -1.17 -12.78 -2.72
N TYR A 381 -0.99 -11.50 -3.01
CA TYR A 381 -1.95 -10.70 -3.76
C TYR A 381 -1.25 -9.97 -4.88
N PHE A 382 -2.02 -9.57 -5.91
CA PHE A 382 -1.51 -8.71 -6.98
C PHE A 382 -2.31 -7.41 -7.01
N MET A 383 -1.61 -6.29 -6.92
CA MET A 383 -2.18 -4.96 -6.71
C MET A 383 -1.87 -4.07 -7.92
N MET A 384 -2.88 -3.42 -8.51
CA MET A 384 -2.70 -2.48 -9.61
C MET A 384 -3.32 -1.12 -9.29
N GLY A 385 -2.68 -0.06 -9.77
CA GLY A 385 -3.26 1.28 -9.71
C GLY A 385 -4.38 1.48 -10.70
N ASP A 386 -5.34 2.33 -10.38
CA ASP A 386 -6.45 2.64 -11.28
C ASP A 386 -6.00 3.56 -12.43
N ASN A 387 -5.01 4.43 -12.20
CA ASN A 387 -4.30 5.15 -13.26
C ASN A 387 -3.21 4.24 -13.85
N ARG A 388 -3.61 3.34 -14.76
CA ARG A 388 -2.86 2.16 -15.21
C ARG A 388 -1.45 2.47 -15.71
N HIS A 389 -1.25 3.56 -16.45
CA HIS A 389 0.04 3.93 -17.04
C HIS A 389 0.85 4.89 -16.15
N ASN A 390 0.23 5.47 -15.13
CA ASN A 390 0.88 6.32 -14.13
C ASN A 390 0.84 5.70 -12.73
N SER A 391 1.14 4.41 -12.68
CA SER A 391 1.16 3.65 -11.42
C SER A 391 2.39 2.75 -11.34
N LEU A 392 3.18 2.98 -10.32
CA LEU A 392 4.13 1.99 -9.83
C LEU A 392 3.35 1.00 -8.97
N ASP A 393 3.21 -0.27 -9.42
CA ASP A 393 2.38 -1.30 -8.81
C ASP A 393 2.96 -2.72 -8.98
N SER A 394 2.20 -3.76 -8.70
CA SER A 394 2.70 -5.14 -8.71
C SER A 394 3.30 -5.60 -10.05
N ARG A 395 2.99 -4.92 -11.15
CA ARG A 395 3.68 -5.17 -12.44
C ARG A 395 5.18 -4.85 -12.36
N TYR A 396 5.59 -4.03 -11.39
CA TYR A 396 6.99 -3.59 -11.21
C TYR A 396 7.69 -4.30 -10.06
N TRP A 397 7.01 -4.59 -8.94
CA TRP A 397 7.65 -5.23 -7.78
C TRP A 397 7.16 -6.66 -7.50
N GLY A 398 6.13 -7.13 -8.22
CA GLY A 398 5.57 -8.47 -8.04
C GLY A 398 4.52 -8.55 -6.94
N PHE A 399 4.57 -9.61 -6.16
CA PHE A 399 3.55 -9.97 -5.20
C PHE A 399 3.54 -9.09 -3.94
N VAL A 400 2.34 -8.96 -3.35
CA VAL A 400 2.14 -8.34 -2.03
C VAL A 400 1.78 -9.45 -1.03
N PRO A 401 2.64 -9.74 -0.04
CA PRO A 401 2.35 -10.77 0.97
C PRO A 401 1.22 -10.36 1.90
N GLU A 402 0.54 -11.32 2.51
CA GLU A 402 -0.57 -11.08 3.44
C GLU A 402 -0.16 -10.25 4.67
N ASP A 403 1.06 -10.42 5.16
CA ASP A 403 1.60 -9.68 6.31
C ASP A 403 1.80 -8.18 6.02
N HIS A 404 1.85 -7.79 4.73
CA HIS A 404 1.93 -6.39 4.29
C HIS A 404 0.57 -5.68 4.27
N ILE A 405 -0.55 -6.40 4.20
CA ILE A 405 -1.89 -5.82 4.16
C ILE A 405 -2.17 -5.05 5.46
N VAL A 406 -2.55 -3.77 5.35
CA VAL A 406 -2.88 -2.88 6.47
C VAL A 406 -4.38 -2.78 6.70
N GLY A 407 -5.15 -2.49 5.66
CA GLY A 407 -6.59 -2.33 5.77
C GLY A 407 -7.25 -1.80 4.50
N ARG A 408 -8.55 -1.51 4.62
CA ARG A 408 -9.39 -1.00 3.53
C ARG A 408 -9.70 0.49 3.73
N PRO A 409 -9.50 1.36 2.73
CA PRO A 409 -10.09 2.69 2.75
C PRO A 409 -11.60 2.60 2.97
N ALA A 410 -12.10 3.30 3.97
CA ALA A 410 -13.52 3.30 4.30
C ALA A 410 -14.21 4.60 3.87
N MET A 411 -13.53 5.73 4.05
CA MET A 411 -14.12 7.04 3.82
C MET A 411 -13.05 8.10 3.56
N VAL A 412 -13.34 9.01 2.64
CA VAL A 412 -12.60 10.29 2.48
C VAL A 412 -13.21 11.28 3.48
N TRP A 413 -12.43 11.75 4.46
CA TRP A 413 -12.94 12.71 5.44
C TRP A 413 -12.56 14.16 5.10
N LEU A 414 -11.53 14.38 4.28
CA LEU A 414 -11.11 15.67 3.74
C LEU A 414 -10.47 15.44 2.37
N SER A 415 -10.67 16.36 1.43
CA SER A 415 -9.97 16.35 0.14
C SER A 415 -9.49 17.74 -0.20
N THR A 416 -8.19 17.86 -0.49
CA THR A 416 -7.55 19.13 -0.81
C THR A 416 -6.85 19.09 -2.16
N ASP A 417 -6.88 20.20 -2.88
CA ASP A 417 -6.20 20.39 -4.14
C ASP A 417 -4.98 21.31 -3.93
N ALA A 418 -3.78 20.78 -4.14
CA ALA A 418 -2.56 21.55 -3.94
C ALA A 418 -2.38 22.69 -4.96
N GLY A 419 -2.97 22.57 -6.16
CA GLY A 419 -2.91 23.59 -7.22
C GLY A 419 -3.80 24.81 -6.94
N ARG A 420 -4.64 24.78 -5.91
CA ARG A 420 -5.59 25.85 -5.58
C ARG A 420 -5.33 26.45 -4.20
N LYS A 421 -5.72 27.74 -4.00
CA LYS A 421 -5.63 28.41 -2.70
C LYS A 421 -6.90 28.27 -1.90
N PHE A 422 -6.76 28.28 -0.55
CA PHE A 422 -7.91 28.32 0.36
C PHE A 422 -8.81 29.51 0.08
N PRO A 423 -10.17 29.36 0.11
CA PRO A 423 -10.93 28.14 0.43
C PRO A 423 -11.22 27.23 -0.78
N ASN A 424 -10.82 27.63 -2.00
CA ASN A 424 -11.13 26.92 -3.25
C ASN A 424 -10.33 25.61 -3.43
N ASN A 425 -9.33 25.38 -2.57
CA ASN A 425 -8.56 24.14 -2.54
C ASN A 425 -9.30 22.97 -1.89
N ILE A 426 -10.46 23.20 -1.26
CA ILE A 426 -11.24 22.13 -0.62
C ILE A 426 -12.24 21.56 -1.63
N ARG A 427 -12.14 20.24 -1.86
CA ARG A 427 -13.11 19.50 -2.71
C ARG A 427 -14.30 19.07 -1.85
N TRP A 428 -15.21 20.00 -1.53
CA TRP A 428 -16.36 19.78 -0.65
C TRP A 428 -17.22 18.56 -1.00
N ARG A 429 -17.39 18.24 -2.30
CA ARG A 429 -18.16 17.08 -2.76
C ARG A 429 -17.56 15.72 -2.36
N ARG A 430 -16.32 15.71 -1.91
CA ARG A 430 -15.62 14.50 -1.44
C ARG A 430 -15.64 14.33 0.06
N PHE A 431 -16.17 15.29 0.81
CA PHE A 431 -16.29 15.20 2.26
C PHE A 431 -17.21 14.03 2.63
N PHE A 432 -16.76 13.17 3.54
CA PHE A 432 -17.46 11.98 4.01
C PHE A 432 -17.88 11.01 2.89
N LYS A 433 -17.21 11.05 1.75
CA LYS A 433 -17.45 10.09 0.66
C LYS A 433 -17.00 8.70 1.10
N ILE A 434 -17.93 7.75 1.10
CA ILE A 434 -17.64 6.32 1.33
C ILE A 434 -16.89 5.77 0.11
N VAL A 435 -15.90 4.90 0.39
CA VAL A 435 -14.99 4.31 -0.62
C VAL A 435 -15.25 2.82 -0.78
#